data_6ce7933d84b8f1cc9145fe5d4522388f
#
_entry.id   6ce7933d84b8f1cc9145fe5d4522388f
#
_cell.length_a   1.000
_cell.length_b   1.000
_cell.length_c   1.000
_cell.angle_alpha   90.00
_cell.angle_beta   90.00
_cell.angle_gamma   90.00
#
_symmetry.space_group_name_H-M   'P 1'
#
loop_
_entity.id
_entity.type
_entity.pdbx_description
1 polymer ?
#
loop_
_entity_poly.entity_id
_entity_poly.type
_entity_poly.pdbx_seq_one_letter_code
_entity_poly.pdbx_strand_id
1 'polypeptide(L)'
;MATPLCYTVIIPFFIALFLVGWIHPKLVKIALLKNIVDNPDARKLQRTPVPVLGGVAVFFGVVIAIGCMSAVVDCSGLPVVIMAMMAMLYTGTMDDILNLSPSLRLLIEIVVVLLLIFVGGYCINDFHGLWGIGPISSWYAVPLTVFATVGIINAINLVDGVNGLSSGYCIMACTIFGALFHLAGNEAMTILAVVSVGALIPFFLHNVFGKTSKMFIGDGGTLVMGTVMSVFVIAILQSGSRVAAFVDPNVGLVPFTLAVLSVPVFDTLRVMSTRMLKGSSPFRPDKTHLHHMFIDMGCSHVATTLAILGLNTAVVLCWWAFEAAGFSIAVQLYAVVGMSLLATRSEEH
;
A
#
# COMPACT_ATOMS: atom_id res chain seq x y z
N MET A 1 2.54 30.80 -5.69
CA MET A 1 1.50 30.74 -4.64
C MET A 1 1.16 29.27 -4.41
N ALA A 2 1.02 28.83 -3.17
CA ALA A 2 0.58 27.46 -2.91
C ALA A 2 -0.88 27.27 -3.37
N THR A 3 -1.17 26.15 -4.02
CA THR A 3 -2.52 25.83 -4.48
C THR A 3 -3.46 25.73 -3.24
N PRO A 4 -4.65 26.35 -3.25
CA PRO A 4 -5.55 26.31 -2.11
C PRO A 4 -5.91 24.88 -1.69
N LEU A 5 -6.02 24.64 -0.37
CA LEU A 5 -6.36 23.34 0.24
C LEU A 5 -7.61 22.70 -0.40
N CYS A 6 -8.58 23.50 -0.83
CA CYS A 6 -9.79 22.94 -1.43
C CYS A 6 -9.51 22.23 -2.76
N TYR A 7 -8.51 22.65 -3.54
CA TYR A 7 -8.16 22.02 -4.81
C TYR A 7 -7.21 20.81 -4.65
N THR A 8 -6.33 20.84 -3.66
CA THR A 8 -5.38 19.75 -3.44
C THR A 8 -5.93 18.62 -2.56
N VAL A 9 -6.92 18.91 -1.72
CA VAL A 9 -7.45 17.95 -0.73
C VAL A 9 -8.95 17.76 -0.85
N ILE A 10 -9.76 18.83 -0.68
CA ILE A 10 -11.21 18.66 -0.47
C ILE A 10 -11.92 18.19 -1.74
N ILE A 11 -11.77 18.91 -2.85
CA ILE A 11 -12.47 18.59 -4.10
C ILE A 11 -12.07 17.20 -4.65
N PRO A 12 -10.78 16.87 -4.82
CA PRO A 12 -10.38 15.56 -5.35
C PRO A 12 -10.82 14.39 -4.45
N PHE A 13 -10.80 14.57 -3.12
CA PHE A 13 -11.32 13.58 -2.19
C PHE A 13 -12.80 13.25 -2.47
N PHE A 14 -13.65 14.27 -2.55
CA PHE A 14 -15.07 14.06 -2.78
C PHE A 14 -15.38 13.54 -4.18
N ILE A 15 -14.64 13.96 -5.21
CA ILE A 15 -14.79 13.37 -6.55
C ILE A 15 -14.55 11.87 -6.50
N ALA A 16 -13.43 11.42 -5.93
CA ALA A 16 -13.10 10.00 -5.82
C ALA A 16 -14.14 9.24 -4.98
N LEU A 17 -14.52 9.80 -3.83
CA LEU A 17 -15.50 9.20 -2.90
C LEU A 17 -16.87 8.98 -3.56
N PHE A 18 -17.44 10.00 -4.17
CA PHE A 18 -18.76 9.88 -4.79
C PHE A 18 -18.72 9.00 -6.04
N LEU A 19 -17.65 9.08 -6.84
CA LEU A 19 -17.51 8.26 -8.04
C LEU A 19 -17.43 6.78 -7.70
N VAL A 20 -16.59 6.39 -6.74
CA VAL A 20 -16.49 4.98 -6.33
C VAL A 20 -17.77 4.51 -5.65
N GLY A 21 -18.37 5.33 -4.78
CA GLY A 21 -19.66 5.02 -4.16
C GLY A 21 -20.77 4.75 -5.19
N TRP A 22 -20.75 5.47 -6.32
CA TRP A 22 -21.71 5.31 -7.41
C TRP A 22 -21.40 4.11 -8.33
N ILE A 23 -20.12 3.85 -8.62
CA ILE A 23 -19.69 2.77 -9.52
C ILE A 23 -19.75 1.41 -8.82
N HIS A 24 -19.37 1.31 -7.55
CA HIS A 24 -19.20 0.07 -6.81
C HIS A 24 -20.41 -0.87 -6.90
N PRO A 25 -21.67 -0.46 -6.57
CA PRO A 25 -22.80 -1.37 -6.65
C PRO A 25 -23.09 -1.88 -8.06
N LYS A 26 -22.76 -1.07 -9.09
CA LYS A 26 -22.94 -1.44 -10.50
C LYS A 26 -21.93 -2.51 -10.91
N LEU A 27 -20.67 -2.38 -10.49
CA LEU A 27 -19.64 -3.39 -10.73
C LEU A 27 -19.96 -4.70 -10.03
N VAL A 28 -20.47 -4.67 -8.80
CA VAL A 28 -20.96 -5.88 -8.11
C VAL A 28 -22.01 -6.60 -8.97
N LYS A 29 -23.00 -5.87 -9.47
CA LYS A 29 -24.05 -6.44 -10.33
C LYS A 29 -23.48 -7.05 -11.63
N ILE A 30 -22.55 -6.36 -12.29
CA ILE A 30 -21.90 -6.84 -13.51
C ILE A 30 -21.08 -8.09 -13.22
N ALA A 31 -20.29 -8.10 -12.16
CA ALA A 31 -19.43 -9.22 -11.78
C ALA A 31 -20.26 -10.47 -11.47
N LEU A 32 -21.38 -10.35 -10.75
CA LEU A 32 -22.29 -11.43 -10.48
C LEU A 32 -22.95 -11.96 -11.77
N LEU A 33 -23.41 -11.09 -12.67
CA LEU A 33 -24.01 -11.47 -13.95
C LEU A 33 -23.03 -12.18 -14.90
N LYS A 34 -21.75 -11.82 -14.83
CA LYS A 34 -20.69 -12.38 -15.67
C LYS A 34 -19.89 -13.49 -14.99
N ASN A 35 -20.29 -13.88 -13.77
CA ASN A 35 -19.60 -14.88 -12.94
C ASN A 35 -18.10 -14.57 -12.73
N ILE A 36 -17.75 -13.28 -12.59
CA ILE A 36 -16.40 -12.81 -12.23
C ILE A 36 -16.35 -12.75 -10.70
N VAL A 37 -16.24 -13.93 -10.10
CA VAL A 37 -16.32 -14.11 -8.65
C VAL A 37 -15.21 -15.03 -8.16
N ASP A 38 -14.76 -14.79 -6.95
CA ASP A 38 -13.91 -15.70 -6.21
C ASP A 38 -14.77 -16.77 -5.55
N ASN A 39 -14.57 -18.02 -5.96
CA ASN A 39 -15.32 -19.15 -5.42
C ASN A 39 -14.74 -19.64 -4.10
N PRO A 40 -15.60 -20.07 -3.14
CA PRO A 40 -15.13 -20.67 -1.90
C PRO A 40 -14.30 -21.93 -2.16
N ASP A 41 -13.21 -22.08 -1.41
CA ASP A 41 -12.45 -23.32 -1.31
C ASP A 41 -12.16 -23.65 0.16
N ALA A 42 -11.55 -24.82 0.44
CA ALA A 42 -11.25 -25.28 1.80
C ALA A 42 -10.24 -24.40 2.56
N ARG A 43 -9.51 -23.52 1.87
CA ARG A 43 -8.49 -22.63 2.44
C ARG A 43 -9.04 -21.23 2.73
N LYS A 44 -10.12 -20.83 2.03
CA LYS A 44 -10.69 -19.48 2.06
C LYS A 44 -11.69 -19.32 3.22
N LEU A 45 -11.77 -18.10 3.73
CA LEU A 45 -12.66 -17.76 4.84
C LEU A 45 -14.11 -17.51 4.39
N GLN A 46 -14.32 -17.13 3.10
CA GLN A 46 -15.68 -16.94 2.57
C GLN A 46 -16.35 -18.29 2.28
N ARG A 47 -17.70 -18.29 2.46
CA ARG A 47 -18.56 -19.46 2.19
C ARG A 47 -19.46 -19.30 0.98
N THR A 48 -19.49 -18.12 0.38
CA THR A 48 -20.27 -17.78 -0.82
C THR A 48 -19.36 -17.12 -1.85
N PRO A 49 -19.66 -17.26 -3.16
CA PRO A 49 -18.93 -16.55 -4.21
C PRO A 49 -18.98 -15.03 -3.98
N VAL A 50 -17.84 -14.35 -4.08
CA VAL A 50 -17.72 -12.91 -3.87
C VAL A 50 -17.07 -12.26 -5.10
N PRO A 51 -17.65 -11.19 -5.68
CA PRO A 51 -17.04 -10.44 -6.79
C PRO A 51 -15.64 -9.93 -6.47
N VAL A 52 -14.73 -9.88 -7.47
CA VAL A 52 -13.31 -9.49 -7.30
C VAL A 52 -12.91 -8.26 -8.14
N LEU A 53 -13.86 -7.39 -8.49
CA LEU A 53 -13.59 -6.20 -9.31
C LEU A 53 -13.43 -4.90 -8.49
N GLY A 54 -13.16 -4.99 -7.19
CA GLY A 54 -13.03 -3.82 -6.32
C GLY A 54 -11.88 -2.89 -6.73
N GLY A 55 -10.75 -3.45 -7.13
CA GLY A 55 -9.60 -2.70 -7.62
C GLY A 55 -9.91 -1.85 -8.85
N VAL A 56 -10.79 -2.34 -9.74
CA VAL A 56 -11.24 -1.58 -10.91
C VAL A 56 -11.99 -0.32 -10.47
N ALA A 57 -12.93 -0.44 -9.50
CA ALA A 57 -13.66 0.72 -8.99
C ALA A 57 -12.73 1.78 -8.36
N VAL A 58 -11.80 1.32 -7.51
CA VAL A 58 -10.83 2.19 -6.83
C VAL A 58 -9.93 2.89 -7.85
N PHE A 59 -9.35 2.15 -8.80
CA PHE A 59 -8.48 2.71 -9.85
C PHE A 59 -9.21 3.78 -10.68
N PHE A 60 -10.44 3.50 -11.14
CA PHE A 60 -11.23 4.49 -11.88
C PHE A 60 -11.49 5.76 -11.06
N GLY A 61 -11.84 5.61 -9.77
CA GLY A 61 -12.03 6.74 -8.88
C GLY A 61 -10.79 7.62 -8.76
N VAL A 62 -9.63 6.99 -8.57
CA VAL A 62 -8.33 7.67 -8.45
C VAL A 62 -7.99 8.42 -9.74
N VAL A 63 -8.00 7.74 -10.88
CA VAL A 63 -7.56 8.31 -12.17
C VAL A 63 -8.47 9.45 -12.63
N ILE A 64 -9.79 9.29 -12.52
CA ILE A 64 -10.74 10.34 -12.92
C ILE A 64 -10.60 11.57 -12.00
N ALA A 65 -10.46 11.37 -10.69
CA ALA A 65 -10.30 12.49 -9.77
C ALA A 65 -9.00 13.25 -10.03
N ILE A 66 -7.87 12.56 -10.29
CA ILE A 66 -6.62 13.22 -10.73
C ILE A 66 -6.82 13.97 -12.04
N GLY A 67 -7.46 13.33 -13.04
CA GLY A 67 -7.72 13.96 -14.34
C GLY A 67 -8.54 15.25 -14.23
N CYS A 68 -9.59 15.25 -13.38
CA CYS A 68 -10.41 16.45 -13.12
C CYS A 68 -9.59 17.60 -12.50
N MET A 69 -8.56 17.28 -11.72
CA MET A 69 -7.76 18.29 -11.01
C MET A 69 -6.48 18.70 -11.73
N SER A 70 -6.10 18.00 -12.80
CA SER A 70 -4.82 18.21 -13.51
C SER A 70 -4.66 19.60 -14.16
N ALA A 71 -5.76 20.34 -14.33
CA ALA A 71 -5.72 21.71 -14.82
C ALA A 71 -5.39 22.76 -13.73
N VAL A 72 -5.52 22.42 -12.46
CA VAL A 72 -5.39 23.35 -11.32
C VAL A 72 -4.36 22.90 -10.29
N VAL A 73 -3.93 21.64 -10.32
CA VAL A 73 -2.94 21.06 -9.41
C VAL A 73 -1.78 20.51 -10.23
N ASP A 74 -0.55 20.69 -9.77
CA ASP A 74 0.63 20.10 -10.42
C ASP A 74 0.63 18.57 -10.27
N CYS A 75 0.31 17.91 -11.38
CA CYS A 75 0.29 16.44 -11.50
C CYS A 75 1.43 15.91 -12.38
N SER A 76 2.50 16.67 -12.59
CA SER A 76 3.54 16.40 -13.61
C SER A 76 4.21 15.04 -13.47
N GLY A 77 4.41 14.50 -12.29
CA GLY A 77 4.98 13.15 -12.05
C GLY A 77 3.98 12.01 -12.17
N LEU A 78 2.68 12.27 -12.14
CA LEU A 78 1.65 11.22 -12.03
C LEU A 78 1.37 10.41 -13.31
N PRO A 79 1.56 10.89 -14.55
CA PRO A 79 1.27 10.07 -15.74
C PRO A 79 2.00 8.73 -15.75
N VAL A 80 3.28 8.68 -15.34
CA VAL A 80 4.06 7.44 -15.28
C VAL A 80 3.56 6.55 -14.14
N VAL A 81 3.16 7.13 -13.01
CA VAL A 81 2.55 6.41 -11.89
C VAL A 81 1.21 5.79 -12.31
N ILE A 82 0.36 6.53 -13.01
CA ILE A 82 -0.92 6.02 -13.53
C ILE A 82 -0.69 4.88 -14.53
N MET A 83 0.31 4.99 -15.40
CA MET A 83 0.69 3.91 -16.32
C MET A 83 1.11 2.65 -15.56
N ALA A 84 1.94 2.79 -14.50
CA ALA A 84 2.34 1.69 -13.64
C ALA A 84 1.13 1.06 -12.93
N MET A 85 0.26 1.88 -12.35
CA MET A 85 -0.99 1.44 -11.71
C MET A 85 -1.91 0.68 -12.69
N MET A 86 -2.02 1.16 -13.94
CA MET A 86 -2.83 0.51 -14.97
C MET A 86 -2.27 -0.87 -15.35
N ALA A 87 -0.95 -0.97 -15.51
CA ALA A 87 -0.29 -2.25 -15.78
C ALA A 87 -0.49 -3.25 -14.61
N MET A 88 -0.38 -2.76 -13.37
CA MET A 88 -0.62 -3.57 -12.18
C MET A 88 -2.09 -3.98 -12.03
N LEU A 89 -3.04 -3.08 -12.33
CA LEU A 89 -4.46 -3.41 -12.36
C LEU A 89 -4.74 -4.54 -13.35
N TYR A 90 -4.22 -4.41 -14.57
CA TYR A 90 -4.38 -5.43 -15.60
C TYR A 90 -3.79 -6.76 -15.15
N THR A 91 -2.56 -6.76 -14.64
CA THR A 91 -1.86 -7.97 -14.19
C THR A 91 -2.63 -8.65 -13.06
N GLY A 92 -3.03 -7.92 -12.02
CA GLY A 92 -3.76 -8.52 -10.90
C GLY A 92 -5.16 -8.97 -11.30
N THR A 93 -5.86 -8.24 -12.17
CA THR A 93 -7.18 -8.69 -12.68
C THR A 93 -7.03 -9.96 -13.53
N MET A 94 -5.95 -10.09 -14.32
CA MET A 94 -5.65 -11.33 -15.03
C MET A 94 -5.27 -12.47 -14.09
N ASP A 95 -4.57 -12.17 -12.99
CA ASP A 95 -4.26 -13.16 -11.95
C ASP A 95 -5.52 -13.69 -11.27
N ASP A 96 -6.43 -12.80 -10.87
CA ASP A 96 -7.74 -13.16 -10.30
C ASP A 96 -8.58 -14.07 -11.21
N ILE A 97 -8.45 -13.92 -12.55
CA ILE A 97 -9.27 -14.68 -13.55
C ILE A 97 -8.55 -15.95 -14.02
N LEU A 98 -7.24 -15.88 -14.28
CA LEU A 98 -6.49 -16.92 -14.98
C LEU A 98 -5.50 -17.66 -14.08
N ASN A 99 -5.26 -17.22 -12.83
CA ASN A 99 -4.25 -17.74 -11.91
C ASN A 99 -2.88 -17.77 -12.58
N LEU A 100 -2.29 -16.60 -12.79
CA LEU A 100 -0.98 -16.44 -13.43
C LEU A 100 0.12 -17.17 -12.63
N SER A 101 1.17 -17.59 -13.34
CA SER A 101 2.33 -18.15 -12.63
C SER A 101 3.02 -17.07 -11.80
N PRO A 102 3.48 -17.38 -10.57
CA PRO A 102 4.17 -16.41 -9.71
C PRO A 102 5.38 -15.77 -10.40
N SER A 103 6.09 -16.53 -11.24
CA SER A 103 7.26 -16.01 -11.98
C SER A 103 6.88 -14.98 -13.04
N LEU A 104 5.75 -15.17 -13.74
CA LEU A 104 5.27 -14.19 -14.72
C LEU A 104 4.82 -12.90 -14.03
N ARG A 105 4.09 -13.02 -12.93
CA ARG A 105 3.66 -11.87 -12.11
C ARG A 105 4.88 -11.09 -11.61
N LEU A 106 5.87 -11.77 -11.01
CA LEU A 106 7.10 -11.15 -10.55
C LEU A 106 7.86 -10.44 -11.69
N LEU A 107 7.94 -11.05 -12.87
CA LEU A 107 8.59 -10.44 -14.04
C LEU A 107 7.89 -9.13 -14.44
N ILE A 108 6.55 -9.12 -14.48
CA ILE A 108 5.79 -7.92 -14.83
C ILE A 108 5.98 -6.84 -13.76
N GLU A 109 5.95 -7.20 -12.47
CA GLU A 109 6.23 -6.27 -11.37
C GLU A 109 7.62 -5.61 -11.55
N ILE A 110 8.66 -6.40 -11.82
CA ILE A 110 10.01 -5.88 -12.08
C ILE A 110 10.03 -4.92 -13.28
N VAL A 111 9.40 -5.29 -14.39
CA VAL A 111 9.33 -4.43 -15.60
C VAL A 111 8.65 -3.10 -15.29
N VAL A 112 7.54 -3.11 -14.55
CA VAL A 112 6.83 -1.88 -14.17
C VAL A 112 7.67 -1.02 -13.24
N VAL A 113 8.41 -1.62 -12.30
CA VAL A 113 9.33 -0.86 -11.44
C VAL A 113 10.47 -0.23 -12.26
N LEU A 114 11.04 -0.96 -13.22
CA LEU A 114 12.05 -0.40 -14.11
C LEU A 114 11.52 0.76 -14.95
N LEU A 115 10.25 0.70 -15.39
CA LEU A 115 9.60 1.84 -16.04
C LEU A 115 9.45 3.05 -15.09
N LEU A 116 9.05 2.84 -13.84
CA LEU A 116 9.02 3.92 -12.84
C LEU A 116 10.41 4.55 -12.66
N ILE A 117 11.47 3.76 -12.62
CA ILE A 117 12.84 4.25 -12.44
C ILE A 117 13.32 5.01 -13.70
N PHE A 118 13.30 4.38 -14.86
CA PHE A 118 13.97 4.90 -16.05
C PHE A 118 13.13 5.93 -16.83
N VAL A 119 11.81 5.84 -16.78
CA VAL A 119 10.91 6.79 -17.45
C VAL A 119 10.43 7.87 -16.48
N GLY A 120 10.11 7.48 -15.23
CA GLY A 120 9.55 8.38 -14.23
C GLY A 120 10.59 9.08 -13.35
N GLY A 121 11.83 8.57 -13.32
CA GLY A 121 12.87 9.08 -12.41
C GLY A 121 12.64 8.70 -10.94
N TYR A 122 11.72 7.78 -10.65
CA TYR A 122 11.42 7.31 -9.31
C TYR A 122 12.45 6.30 -8.83
N CYS A 123 13.33 6.69 -7.91
CA CYS A 123 14.40 5.82 -7.42
C CYS A 123 14.72 6.09 -5.94
N ILE A 124 14.81 5.05 -5.12
CA ILE A 124 15.32 5.12 -3.75
C ILE A 124 16.84 5.29 -3.84
N ASN A 125 17.32 6.51 -3.78
CA ASN A 125 18.73 6.82 -3.98
C ASN A 125 19.33 7.73 -2.89
N ASP A 126 18.60 7.97 -1.78
CA ASP A 126 19.10 8.73 -0.66
C ASP A 126 18.65 8.11 0.67
N PHE A 127 19.59 7.86 1.56
CA PHE A 127 19.33 7.36 2.91
C PHE A 127 19.11 8.48 3.93
N HIS A 128 19.21 9.76 3.49
CA HIS A 128 18.98 10.95 4.31
C HIS A 128 19.70 10.91 5.66
N GLY A 129 20.98 10.54 5.67
CA GLY A 129 21.82 10.53 6.85
C GLY A 129 21.75 9.28 7.72
N LEU A 130 20.94 8.28 7.38
CA LEU A 130 20.94 7.00 8.11
C LEU A 130 22.34 6.35 8.03
N TRP A 131 22.93 6.05 9.20
CA TRP A 131 24.32 5.58 9.36
C TRP A 131 25.37 6.49 8.71
N GLY A 132 25.06 7.78 8.55
CA GLY A 132 25.92 8.75 7.85
C GLY A 132 25.90 8.61 6.33
N ILE A 133 25.01 7.78 5.78
CA ILE A 133 24.86 7.58 4.34
C ILE A 133 23.82 8.59 3.81
N GLY A 134 24.20 9.37 2.81
CA GLY A 134 23.30 10.23 2.03
C GLY A 134 22.97 9.58 0.67
N PRO A 135 23.10 10.35 -0.44
CA PRO A 135 22.87 9.85 -1.78
C PRO A 135 23.78 8.68 -2.15
N ILE A 136 23.20 7.67 -2.82
CA ILE A 136 23.91 6.47 -3.30
C ILE A 136 23.90 6.43 -4.83
N SER A 137 24.92 5.75 -5.39
CA SER A 137 25.01 5.61 -6.84
C SER A 137 23.89 4.76 -7.44
N SER A 138 23.54 5.02 -8.70
CA SER A 138 22.48 4.27 -9.41
C SER A 138 22.72 2.78 -9.46
N TRP A 139 23.98 2.35 -9.39
CA TRP A 139 24.34 0.92 -9.35
C TRP A 139 23.75 0.19 -8.13
N TYR A 140 23.68 0.85 -6.99
CA TYR A 140 23.03 0.31 -5.77
C TYR A 140 21.56 0.71 -5.68
N ALA A 141 21.23 1.94 -6.12
CA ALA A 141 19.89 2.49 -6.02
C ALA A 141 18.87 1.72 -6.84
N VAL A 142 19.20 1.33 -8.09
CA VAL A 142 18.27 0.61 -8.97
C VAL A 142 17.90 -0.77 -8.42
N PRO A 143 18.82 -1.67 -8.08
CA PRO A 143 18.48 -2.96 -7.47
C PRO A 143 17.71 -2.81 -6.14
N LEU A 144 18.12 -1.85 -5.30
CA LEU A 144 17.43 -1.56 -4.04
C LEU A 144 15.98 -1.14 -4.29
N THR A 145 15.74 -0.23 -5.26
CA THR A 145 14.41 0.24 -5.60
C THR A 145 13.54 -0.91 -6.11
N VAL A 146 14.08 -1.76 -7.00
CA VAL A 146 13.36 -2.93 -7.50
C VAL A 146 12.99 -3.86 -6.35
N PHE A 147 13.94 -4.21 -5.49
CA PHE A 147 13.71 -5.10 -4.36
C PHE A 147 12.67 -4.52 -3.38
N ALA A 148 12.82 -3.27 -2.98
CA ALA A 148 11.91 -2.62 -2.04
C ALA A 148 10.49 -2.49 -2.62
N THR A 149 10.38 -2.03 -3.88
CA THR A 149 9.07 -1.82 -4.53
C THR A 149 8.32 -3.13 -4.74
N VAL A 150 8.97 -4.15 -5.29
CA VAL A 150 8.38 -5.49 -5.46
C VAL A 150 8.00 -6.07 -4.10
N GLY A 151 8.85 -5.89 -3.08
CA GLY A 151 8.56 -6.31 -1.70
C GLY A 151 7.32 -5.63 -1.13
N ILE A 152 7.19 -4.31 -1.29
CA ILE A 152 6.02 -3.54 -0.82
C ILE A 152 4.76 -3.97 -1.57
N ILE A 153 4.81 -4.09 -2.90
CA ILE A 153 3.65 -4.51 -3.71
C ILE A 153 3.13 -5.87 -3.22
N ASN A 154 4.02 -6.85 -3.05
CA ASN A 154 3.64 -8.17 -2.59
C ASN A 154 3.19 -8.17 -1.12
N ALA A 155 3.80 -7.36 -0.25
CA ALA A 155 3.38 -7.24 1.15
C ALA A 155 1.95 -6.70 1.28
N ILE A 156 1.58 -5.69 0.49
CA ILE A 156 0.21 -5.15 0.44
C ILE A 156 -0.78 -6.18 -0.11
N ASN A 157 -0.37 -6.97 -1.10
CA ASN A 157 -1.22 -8.04 -1.64
C ASN A 157 -1.43 -9.16 -0.60
N LEU A 158 -0.40 -9.59 0.10
CA LEU A 158 -0.48 -10.68 1.09
C LEU A 158 -1.25 -10.31 2.37
N VAL A 159 -1.41 -9.02 2.66
CA VAL A 159 -2.23 -8.55 3.79
C VAL A 159 -3.74 -8.70 3.52
N ASP A 160 -4.18 -8.86 2.26
CA ASP A 160 -5.60 -8.93 1.90
C ASP A 160 -6.23 -10.30 2.21
N GLY A 161 -6.27 -10.68 3.48
CA GLY A 161 -6.84 -11.95 3.92
C GLY A 161 -8.16 -11.83 4.69
N VAL A 162 -8.53 -10.64 5.18
CA VAL A 162 -9.78 -10.38 5.91
C VAL A 162 -10.46 -9.11 5.45
N ASN A 163 -11.80 -9.05 5.58
CA ASN A 163 -12.58 -7.90 5.11
C ASN A 163 -12.10 -6.59 5.73
N GLY A 164 -11.82 -5.62 4.90
CA GLY A 164 -11.42 -4.28 5.30
C GLY A 164 -9.95 -4.13 5.67
N LEU A 165 -9.16 -5.21 5.77
CA LEU A 165 -7.78 -5.10 6.25
C LEU A 165 -6.90 -4.34 5.25
N SER A 166 -6.80 -4.79 4.01
CA SER A 166 -5.98 -4.12 2.99
C SER A 166 -6.45 -2.70 2.71
N SER A 167 -7.76 -2.51 2.53
CA SER A 167 -8.32 -1.18 2.25
C SER A 167 -8.22 -0.24 3.44
N GLY A 168 -8.51 -0.69 4.66
CA GLY A 168 -8.34 0.10 5.89
C GLY A 168 -6.88 0.47 6.13
N TYR A 169 -5.98 -0.48 5.90
CA TYR A 169 -4.54 -0.25 5.97
C TYR A 169 -4.08 0.82 4.98
N CYS A 170 -4.47 0.70 3.71
CA CYS A 170 -4.13 1.67 2.69
C CYS A 170 -4.75 3.06 2.96
N ILE A 171 -5.96 3.14 3.53
CA ILE A 171 -6.55 4.41 3.99
C ILE A 171 -5.66 5.05 5.05
N MET A 172 -5.25 4.30 6.06
CA MET A 172 -4.37 4.79 7.13
C MET A 172 -3.02 5.27 6.57
N ALA A 173 -2.35 4.44 5.77
CA ALA A 173 -1.04 4.77 5.20
C ALA A 173 -1.12 5.98 4.25
N CYS A 174 -2.13 6.04 3.35
CA CYS A 174 -2.36 7.20 2.48
C CYS A 174 -2.64 8.47 3.28
N THR A 175 -3.34 8.38 4.41
CA THR A 175 -3.62 9.54 5.27
C THR A 175 -2.32 10.06 5.88
N ILE A 176 -1.46 9.19 6.40
CA ILE A 176 -0.18 9.56 7.03
C ILE A 176 0.77 10.16 5.98
N PHE A 177 0.99 9.47 4.86
CA PHE A 177 1.85 9.97 3.79
C PHE A 177 1.30 11.24 3.16
N GLY A 178 -0.03 11.30 2.91
CA GLY A 178 -0.69 12.46 2.33
C GLY A 178 -0.58 13.72 3.19
N ALA A 179 -0.70 13.58 4.51
CA ALA A 179 -0.50 14.69 5.45
C ALA A 179 0.94 15.23 5.35
N LEU A 180 1.94 14.33 5.34
CA LEU A 180 3.34 14.74 5.21
C LEU A 180 3.64 15.40 3.85
N PHE A 181 3.14 14.84 2.75
CA PHE A 181 3.30 15.44 1.41
C PHE A 181 2.63 16.81 1.32
N HIS A 182 1.44 16.95 1.90
CA HIS A 182 0.74 18.24 1.93
C HIS A 182 1.55 19.31 2.68
N LEU A 183 2.05 18.99 3.87
CA LEU A 183 2.90 19.89 4.65
C LEU A 183 4.20 20.25 3.93
N ALA A 184 4.79 19.30 3.21
CA ALA A 184 6.00 19.50 2.39
C ALA A 184 5.75 20.19 1.04
N GLY A 185 4.49 20.54 0.71
CA GLY A 185 4.14 21.19 -0.55
C GLY A 185 4.31 20.29 -1.79
N ASN A 186 4.29 18.96 -1.64
CA ASN A 186 4.32 18.01 -2.76
C ASN A 186 2.90 17.75 -3.26
N GLU A 187 2.42 18.61 -4.17
CA GLU A 187 1.03 18.56 -4.66
C GLU A 187 0.68 17.24 -5.36
N ALA A 188 1.57 16.71 -6.20
CA ALA A 188 1.34 15.46 -6.93
C ALA A 188 1.14 14.26 -5.99
N MET A 189 1.98 14.12 -4.96
CA MET A 189 1.85 13.03 -3.99
C MET A 189 0.68 13.28 -3.03
N THR A 190 0.38 14.52 -2.70
CA THR A 190 -0.79 14.89 -1.88
C THR A 190 -2.08 14.48 -2.57
N ILE A 191 -2.26 14.86 -3.85
CA ILE A 191 -3.48 14.51 -4.57
C ILE A 191 -3.61 12.99 -4.75
N LEU A 192 -2.53 12.28 -5.08
CA LEU A 192 -2.55 10.82 -5.20
C LEU A 192 -2.99 10.15 -3.89
N ALA A 193 -2.47 10.61 -2.75
CA ALA A 193 -2.86 10.09 -1.43
C ALA A 193 -4.33 10.37 -1.12
N VAL A 194 -4.77 11.61 -1.31
CA VAL A 194 -6.13 12.07 -1.01
C VAL A 194 -7.19 11.36 -1.84
N VAL A 195 -6.96 11.21 -3.16
CA VAL A 195 -7.92 10.51 -4.02
C VAL A 195 -7.95 9.01 -3.73
N SER A 196 -6.80 8.44 -3.31
CA SER A 196 -6.75 7.04 -2.87
C SER A 196 -7.59 6.82 -1.62
N VAL A 197 -7.50 7.70 -0.62
CA VAL A 197 -8.37 7.66 0.57
C VAL A 197 -9.84 7.82 0.17
N GLY A 198 -10.16 8.82 -0.67
CA GLY A 198 -11.53 9.06 -1.15
C GLY A 198 -12.12 7.84 -1.88
N ALA A 199 -11.33 7.18 -2.72
CA ALA A 199 -11.74 5.98 -3.46
C ALA A 199 -11.91 4.74 -2.55
N LEU A 200 -11.03 4.58 -1.57
CA LEU A 200 -11.03 3.42 -0.69
C LEU A 200 -12.11 3.45 0.37
N ILE A 201 -12.55 4.61 0.85
CA ILE A 201 -13.60 4.71 1.90
C ILE A 201 -14.90 4.03 1.47
N PRO A 202 -15.56 4.36 0.34
CA PRO A 202 -16.79 3.69 -0.04
C PRO A 202 -16.56 2.21 -0.32
N PHE A 203 -15.42 1.83 -0.91
CA PHE A 203 -15.06 0.41 -1.08
C PHE A 203 -14.97 -0.30 0.28
N PHE A 204 -14.26 0.25 1.26
CA PHE A 204 -14.14 -0.30 2.62
C PHE A 204 -15.51 -0.49 3.27
N LEU A 205 -16.38 0.52 3.20
CA LEU A 205 -17.73 0.45 3.79
C LEU A 205 -18.56 -0.68 3.16
N HIS A 206 -18.52 -0.84 1.84
CA HIS A 206 -19.21 -1.93 1.15
C HIS A 206 -18.58 -3.31 1.42
N ASN A 207 -17.27 -3.41 1.51
CA ASN A 207 -16.57 -4.67 1.78
C ASN A 207 -16.85 -5.17 3.21
N VAL A 208 -16.84 -4.27 4.21
CA VAL A 208 -16.99 -4.61 5.62
C VAL A 208 -18.46 -4.75 6.03
N PHE A 209 -19.29 -3.77 5.66
CA PHE A 209 -20.67 -3.66 6.13
C PHE A 209 -21.73 -4.01 5.07
N GLY A 210 -21.34 -4.13 3.79
CA GLY A 210 -22.26 -4.45 2.70
C GLY A 210 -22.79 -5.89 2.79
N LYS A 211 -24.12 -6.05 2.77
CA LYS A 211 -24.75 -7.38 2.72
C LYS A 211 -24.91 -7.89 1.28
N THR A 212 -25.39 -7.04 0.38
CA THR A 212 -25.66 -7.37 -1.02
C THR A 212 -24.67 -6.72 -2.00
N SER A 213 -23.85 -5.79 -1.52
CA SER A 213 -22.87 -5.03 -2.29
C SER A 213 -21.42 -5.37 -1.92
N LYS A 214 -21.20 -6.49 -1.24
CA LYS A 214 -19.88 -6.95 -0.85
C LYS A 214 -19.07 -7.35 -2.09
N MET A 215 -17.82 -6.90 -2.14
CA MET A 215 -16.87 -7.19 -3.21
C MET A 215 -15.47 -7.20 -2.62
N PHE A 216 -14.61 -8.09 -3.09
CA PHE A 216 -13.17 -8.06 -2.76
C PHE A 216 -12.44 -7.04 -3.62
N ILE A 217 -11.35 -6.51 -3.08
CA ILE A 217 -10.50 -5.58 -3.83
C ILE A 217 -9.80 -6.30 -4.98
N GLY A 218 -9.52 -7.60 -4.81
CA GLY A 218 -8.81 -8.48 -5.74
C GLY A 218 -7.33 -8.15 -5.87
N ASP A 219 -6.59 -9.03 -6.53
CA ASP A 219 -5.18 -8.82 -6.80
C ASP A 219 -4.95 -7.55 -7.64
N GLY A 220 -5.88 -7.25 -8.56
CA GLY A 220 -5.86 -5.98 -9.30
C GLY A 220 -5.80 -4.76 -8.40
N GLY A 221 -6.59 -4.73 -7.34
CA GLY A 221 -6.63 -3.58 -6.43
C GLY A 221 -5.45 -3.53 -5.45
N THR A 222 -5.03 -4.66 -4.92
CA THR A 222 -3.89 -4.71 -3.99
C THR A 222 -2.57 -4.38 -4.66
N LEU A 223 -2.35 -4.84 -5.91
CA LEU A 223 -1.16 -4.48 -6.70
C LEU A 223 -1.15 -2.99 -7.05
N VAL A 224 -2.30 -2.40 -7.38
CA VAL A 224 -2.43 -0.94 -7.58
C VAL A 224 -2.05 -0.19 -6.31
N MET A 225 -2.62 -0.57 -5.16
CA MET A 225 -2.32 0.12 -3.90
C MET A 225 -0.89 -0.11 -3.43
N GLY A 226 -0.32 -1.30 -3.65
CA GLY A 226 1.09 -1.58 -3.41
C GLY A 226 2.02 -0.68 -4.24
N THR A 227 1.64 -0.41 -5.50
CA THR A 227 2.34 0.55 -6.37
C THR A 227 2.26 1.97 -5.80
N VAL A 228 1.08 2.41 -5.36
CA VAL A 228 0.91 3.73 -4.71
C VAL A 228 1.78 3.86 -3.47
N MET A 229 1.76 2.84 -2.57
CA MET A 229 2.61 2.84 -1.36
C MET A 229 4.10 2.91 -1.72
N SER A 230 4.53 2.17 -2.72
CA SER A 230 5.92 2.18 -3.19
C SER A 230 6.33 3.54 -3.73
N VAL A 231 5.47 4.19 -4.53
CA VAL A 231 5.72 5.54 -5.06
C VAL A 231 5.85 6.56 -3.92
N PHE A 232 5.05 6.45 -2.86
CA PHE A 232 5.19 7.32 -1.69
C PHE A 232 6.53 7.14 -0.98
N VAL A 233 6.97 5.90 -0.78
CA VAL A 233 8.29 5.61 -0.20
C VAL A 233 9.40 6.17 -1.07
N ILE A 234 9.34 5.96 -2.39
CA ILE A 234 10.34 6.49 -3.32
C ILE A 234 10.35 8.01 -3.31
N ALA A 235 9.18 8.67 -3.35
CA ALA A 235 9.08 10.13 -3.33
C ALA A 235 9.66 10.77 -2.05
N ILE A 236 9.72 10.01 -0.95
CA ILE A 236 10.37 10.43 0.29
C ILE A 236 11.87 10.15 0.24
N LEU A 237 12.29 8.98 -0.24
CA LEU A 237 13.67 8.48 -0.17
C LEU A 237 14.49 8.75 -1.45
N GLN A 238 14.02 9.61 -2.34
CA GLN A 238 14.80 10.09 -3.48
C GLN A 238 15.58 11.36 -3.15
N SER A 239 16.73 11.53 -3.75
CA SER A 239 17.51 12.77 -3.68
C SER A 239 16.69 13.94 -4.20
N GLY A 240 16.72 15.08 -3.47
CA GLY A 240 15.91 16.25 -3.80
C GLY A 240 14.43 16.13 -3.41
N SER A 241 14.08 15.18 -2.56
CA SER A 241 12.74 15.04 -1.99
C SER A 241 12.26 16.34 -1.33
N ARG A 242 11.04 16.79 -1.68
CA ARG A 242 10.40 17.93 -1.01
C ARG A 242 10.18 17.67 0.48
N VAL A 243 9.93 16.42 0.85
CA VAL A 243 9.78 16.01 2.24
C VAL A 243 11.09 16.18 3.01
N ALA A 244 12.21 15.70 2.45
CA ALA A 244 13.53 15.85 3.06
C ALA A 244 13.97 17.33 3.18
N ALA A 245 13.54 18.17 2.23
CA ALA A 245 13.79 19.62 2.32
C ALA A 245 12.89 20.33 3.35
N PHE A 246 11.77 19.74 3.73
CA PHE A 246 10.79 20.31 4.64
C PHE A 246 11.06 19.95 6.11
N VAL A 247 11.43 18.70 6.39
CA VAL A 247 11.64 18.20 7.75
C VAL A 247 13.02 18.54 8.29
N ASP A 248 13.18 18.49 9.63
CA ASP A 248 14.50 18.62 10.26
C ASP A 248 15.43 17.47 9.80
N PRO A 249 16.74 17.73 9.57
CA PRO A 249 17.69 16.70 9.15
C PRO A 249 17.83 15.50 10.11
N ASN A 250 17.40 15.63 11.37
CA ASN A 250 17.40 14.54 12.34
C ASN A 250 16.16 13.63 12.26
N VAL A 251 15.16 13.99 11.47
CA VAL A 251 13.98 13.15 11.23
C VAL A 251 14.38 11.95 10.39
N GLY A 252 14.21 10.77 10.93
CA GLY A 252 14.54 9.52 10.26
C GLY A 252 13.51 9.15 9.18
N LEU A 253 13.74 9.56 7.92
CA LEU A 253 12.82 9.30 6.82
C LEU A 253 12.74 7.80 6.45
N VAL A 254 13.86 7.07 6.50
CA VAL A 254 13.87 5.61 6.32
C VAL A 254 13.10 4.92 7.45
N PRO A 255 13.37 5.17 8.74
CA PRO A 255 12.55 4.65 9.83
C PRO A 255 11.07 5.03 9.72
N PHE A 256 10.74 6.25 9.30
CA PHE A 256 9.36 6.68 9.10
C PHE A 256 8.63 5.84 8.07
N THR A 257 9.21 5.69 6.87
CA THR A 257 8.58 4.89 5.81
C THR A 257 8.40 3.43 6.21
N LEU A 258 9.38 2.85 6.92
CA LEU A 258 9.27 1.51 7.49
C LEU A 258 8.22 1.44 8.59
N ALA A 259 8.08 2.45 9.45
CA ALA A 259 7.05 2.46 10.49
C ALA A 259 5.65 2.47 9.90
N VAL A 260 5.41 3.30 8.86
CA VAL A 260 4.11 3.34 8.18
C VAL A 260 3.79 2.01 7.51
N LEU A 261 4.77 1.31 6.93
CA LEU A 261 4.59 0.04 6.23
C LEU A 261 4.97 -1.19 7.08
N SER A 262 5.09 -1.03 8.41
CA SER A 262 5.70 -2.03 9.28
C SER A 262 4.99 -3.39 9.24
N VAL A 263 3.70 -3.44 9.51
CA VAL A 263 3.00 -4.72 9.65
C VAL A 263 3.00 -5.54 8.34
N PRO A 264 2.57 -5.02 7.17
CA PRO A 264 2.64 -5.79 5.93
C PRO A 264 4.05 -6.28 5.59
N VAL A 265 5.05 -5.40 5.71
CA VAL A 265 6.43 -5.73 5.34
C VAL A 265 7.01 -6.77 6.30
N PHE A 266 6.92 -6.54 7.62
CA PHE A 266 7.53 -7.45 8.60
C PHE A 266 6.77 -8.77 8.74
N ASP A 267 5.44 -8.79 8.58
CA ASP A 267 4.68 -10.04 8.54
C ASP A 267 5.08 -10.89 7.32
N THR A 268 5.20 -10.26 6.15
CA THR A 268 5.67 -10.94 4.93
C THR A 268 7.09 -11.47 5.10
N LEU A 269 8.02 -10.65 5.60
CA LEU A 269 9.41 -11.08 5.85
C LEU A 269 9.49 -12.22 6.86
N ARG A 270 8.71 -12.16 7.95
CA ARG A 270 8.62 -13.24 8.94
C ARG A 270 8.16 -14.54 8.31
N VAL A 271 7.06 -14.51 7.57
CA VAL A 271 6.49 -15.71 6.94
C VAL A 271 7.48 -16.29 5.90
N MET A 272 8.07 -15.47 5.05
CA MET A 272 9.06 -15.92 4.07
C MET A 272 10.30 -16.52 4.74
N SER A 273 10.83 -15.87 5.79
CA SER A 273 11.98 -16.35 6.55
C SER A 273 11.69 -17.69 7.23
N THR A 274 10.53 -17.83 7.87
CA THR A 274 10.11 -19.08 8.50
C THR A 274 9.99 -20.22 7.49
N ARG A 275 9.44 -19.96 6.29
CA ARG A 275 9.35 -20.96 5.22
C ARG A 275 10.74 -21.40 4.75
N MET A 276 11.66 -20.48 4.53
CA MET A 276 13.04 -20.79 4.12
C MET A 276 13.78 -21.61 5.18
N LEU A 277 13.64 -21.26 6.47
CA LEU A 277 14.21 -22.01 7.58
C LEU A 277 13.67 -23.45 7.68
N LYS A 278 12.39 -23.65 7.30
CA LYS A 278 11.75 -24.98 7.22
C LYS A 278 12.05 -25.73 5.90
N GLY A 279 12.94 -25.22 5.04
CA GLY A 279 13.32 -25.82 3.76
C GLY A 279 12.22 -25.76 2.68
N SER A 280 11.24 -24.87 2.85
CA SER A 280 10.12 -24.68 1.91
C SER A 280 10.31 -23.44 1.04
N SER A 281 9.66 -23.40 -0.13
CA SER A 281 9.67 -22.21 -0.97
C SER A 281 9.07 -21.02 -0.21
N PRO A 282 9.70 -19.82 -0.24
CA PRO A 282 9.15 -18.62 0.38
C PRO A 282 7.78 -18.19 -0.20
N PHE A 283 7.48 -18.62 -1.43
CA PHE A 283 6.23 -18.32 -2.13
C PHE A 283 5.13 -19.39 -1.96
N ARG A 284 5.36 -20.42 -1.13
CA ARG A 284 4.36 -21.45 -0.87
C ARG A 284 3.18 -20.85 -0.11
N PRO A 285 1.92 -20.99 -0.57
CA PRO A 285 0.76 -20.52 0.17
C PRO A 285 0.58 -21.28 1.48
N ASP A 286 0.34 -20.56 2.58
CA ASP A 286 -0.03 -21.15 3.89
C ASP A 286 -0.93 -20.20 4.70
N LYS A 287 -1.25 -20.57 5.93
CA LYS A 287 -2.09 -19.79 6.87
C LYS A 287 -1.29 -19.21 8.03
N THR A 288 -0.04 -18.81 7.81
CA THR A 288 0.86 -18.32 8.87
C THR A 288 0.91 -16.79 9.00
N HIS A 289 0.23 -16.06 8.12
CA HIS A 289 0.13 -14.60 8.22
C HIS A 289 -0.62 -14.16 9.47
N LEU A 290 -0.30 -12.98 9.98
CA LEU A 290 -0.83 -12.42 11.23
C LEU A 290 -2.38 -12.42 11.27
N HIS A 291 -3.03 -12.08 10.18
CA HIS A 291 -4.50 -12.05 10.11
C HIS A 291 -5.13 -13.45 10.28
N HIS A 292 -4.49 -14.52 9.81
CA HIS A 292 -4.96 -15.88 10.06
C HIS A 292 -4.87 -16.25 11.55
N MET A 293 -3.80 -15.84 12.22
CA MET A 293 -3.64 -16.09 13.66
C MET A 293 -4.74 -15.42 14.49
N PHE A 294 -5.12 -14.17 14.19
CA PHE A 294 -6.23 -13.50 14.86
C PHE A 294 -7.57 -14.20 14.61
N ILE A 295 -7.82 -14.68 13.39
CA ILE A 295 -9.03 -15.45 13.07
C ILE A 295 -9.03 -16.79 13.80
N ASP A 296 -7.92 -17.50 13.87
CA ASP A 296 -7.79 -18.78 14.58
C ASP A 296 -7.98 -18.61 16.11
N MET A 297 -7.64 -17.44 16.68
CA MET A 297 -7.98 -17.04 18.05
C MET A 297 -9.47 -16.69 18.26
N GLY A 298 -10.29 -16.77 17.20
CA GLY A 298 -11.73 -16.47 17.26
C GLY A 298 -12.10 -15.01 17.06
N CYS A 299 -11.17 -14.15 16.63
CA CYS A 299 -11.47 -12.75 16.33
C CYS A 299 -12.35 -12.64 15.08
N SER A 300 -13.30 -11.70 15.09
CA SER A 300 -14.06 -11.35 13.88
C SER A 300 -13.16 -10.62 12.87
N HIS A 301 -13.57 -10.59 11.57
CA HIS A 301 -12.84 -9.83 10.54
C HIS A 301 -12.59 -8.37 10.94
N VAL A 302 -13.61 -7.69 11.50
CA VAL A 302 -13.49 -6.28 11.94
C VAL A 302 -12.51 -6.16 13.11
N ALA A 303 -12.60 -7.06 14.11
CA ALA A 303 -11.69 -7.05 15.25
C ALA A 303 -10.24 -7.29 14.81
N THR A 304 -10.01 -8.24 13.90
CA THR A 304 -8.70 -8.51 13.29
C THR A 304 -8.16 -7.28 12.56
N THR A 305 -8.99 -6.64 11.73
CA THR A 305 -8.59 -5.40 11.03
C THR A 305 -8.20 -4.30 12.01
N LEU A 306 -9.03 -4.03 13.02
CA LEU A 306 -8.74 -2.99 14.01
C LEU A 306 -7.48 -3.31 14.84
N ALA A 307 -7.28 -4.57 15.22
CA ALA A 307 -6.08 -5.00 15.95
C ALA A 307 -4.81 -4.78 15.12
N ILE A 308 -4.79 -5.19 13.86
CA ILE A 308 -3.64 -5.04 12.98
C ILE A 308 -3.36 -3.55 12.67
N LEU A 309 -4.39 -2.74 12.41
CA LEU A 309 -4.23 -1.29 12.25
C LEU A 309 -3.71 -0.64 13.54
N GLY A 310 -4.20 -1.08 14.69
CA GLY A 310 -3.72 -0.62 16.00
C GLY A 310 -2.26 -0.96 16.25
N LEU A 311 -1.81 -2.18 15.92
CA LEU A 311 -0.41 -2.57 16.00
C LEU A 311 0.47 -1.70 15.09
N ASN A 312 0.08 -1.48 13.85
CA ASN A 312 0.84 -0.60 12.95
C ASN A 312 0.88 0.84 13.45
N THR A 313 -0.25 1.36 13.94
CA THR A 313 -0.30 2.71 14.54
C THR A 313 0.63 2.82 15.74
N ALA A 314 0.71 1.79 16.58
CA ALA A 314 1.64 1.76 17.72
C ALA A 314 3.11 1.85 17.27
N VAL A 315 3.49 1.20 16.16
CA VAL A 315 4.85 1.33 15.59
C VAL A 315 5.11 2.74 15.09
N VAL A 316 4.15 3.38 14.41
CA VAL A 316 4.27 4.77 13.96
C VAL A 316 4.41 5.72 15.14
N LEU A 317 3.61 5.54 16.18
CA LEU A 317 3.70 6.34 17.41
C LEU A 317 5.02 6.11 18.16
N CYS A 318 5.55 4.88 18.16
CA CYS A 318 6.87 4.59 18.70
C CYS A 318 7.96 5.35 17.93
N TRP A 319 7.95 5.30 16.59
CA TRP A 319 8.88 6.09 15.78
C TRP A 319 8.79 7.58 16.13
N TRP A 320 7.58 8.13 16.15
CA TRP A 320 7.36 9.54 16.47
C TRP A 320 7.86 9.91 17.88
N ALA A 321 7.66 9.05 18.88
CA ALA A 321 8.14 9.29 20.24
C ALA A 321 9.68 9.32 20.32
N PHE A 322 10.37 8.44 19.57
CA PHE A 322 11.83 8.44 19.51
C PHE A 322 12.37 9.66 18.75
N GLU A 323 11.70 10.07 17.68
CA GLU A 323 12.02 11.29 16.94
C GLU A 323 11.84 12.53 17.85
N ALA A 324 10.67 12.70 18.47
CA ALA A 324 10.36 13.82 19.35
C ALA A 324 11.27 13.88 20.58
N ALA A 325 11.80 12.76 21.04
CA ALA A 325 12.80 12.69 22.11
C ALA A 325 14.24 13.01 21.64
N GLY A 326 14.44 13.30 20.35
CA GLY A 326 15.74 13.69 19.78
C GLY A 326 16.73 12.54 19.61
N PHE A 327 16.27 11.29 19.54
CA PHE A 327 17.15 10.15 19.27
C PHE A 327 17.67 10.17 17.82
N SER A 328 18.90 9.67 17.63
CA SER A 328 19.50 9.59 16.30
C SER A 328 18.70 8.73 15.34
N ILE A 329 18.81 8.99 14.02
CA ILE A 329 18.10 8.25 12.95
C ILE A 329 18.32 6.73 13.07
N ALA A 330 19.53 6.30 13.42
CA ALA A 330 19.84 4.86 13.61
C ALA A 330 19.05 4.26 14.79
N VAL A 331 18.93 4.98 15.90
CA VAL A 331 18.13 4.53 17.06
C VAL A 331 16.65 4.49 16.72
N GLN A 332 16.14 5.49 16.00
CA GLN A 332 14.76 5.48 15.47
C GLN A 332 14.51 4.22 14.61
N LEU A 333 15.45 3.86 13.73
CA LEU A 333 15.36 2.64 12.92
C LEU A 333 15.30 1.38 13.78
N TYR A 334 16.23 1.24 14.74
CA TYR A 334 16.26 0.05 15.59
C TYR A 334 15.01 -0.08 16.46
N ALA A 335 14.44 1.03 16.92
CA ALA A 335 13.16 1.04 17.64
C ALA A 335 12.01 0.55 16.74
N VAL A 336 11.92 1.06 15.51
CA VAL A 336 10.90 0.62 14.53
C VAL A 336 11.05 -0.87 14.21
N VAL A 337 12.26 -1.33 13.92
CA VAL A 337 12.51 -2.76 13.61
C VAL A 337 12.16 -3.63 14.82
N GLY A 338 12.61 -3.26 16.02
CA GLY A 338 12.31 -4.01 17.24
C GLY A 338 10.81 -4.11 17.52
N MET A 339 10.09 -3.00 17.43
CA MET A 339 8.63 -2.96 17.61
C MET A 339 7.91 -3.74 16.52
N SER A 340 8.35 -3.66 15.27
CA SER A 340 7.74 -4.41 14.16
C SER A 340 7.91 -5.92 14.33
N LEU A 341 9.09 -6.37 14.76
CA LEU A 341 9.35 -7.78 15.06
C LEU A 341 8.50 -8.26 16.24
N LEU A 342 8.31 -7.44 17.27
CA LEU A 342 7.44 -7.77 18.40
C LEU A 342 5.96 -7.83 17.96
N ALA A 343 5.51 -6.85 17.16
CA ALA A 343 4.13 -6.78 16.67
C ALA A 343 3.75 -7.94 15.74
N THR A 344 4.73 -8.52 15.02
CA THR A 344 4.52 -9.64 14.11
C THR A 344 4.98 -10.99 14.66
N ARG A 345 5.46 -11.04 15.91
CA ARG A 345 5.92 -12.29 16.53
C ARG A 345 4.74 -13.26 16.68
N SER A 346 4.87 -14.43 16.09
CA SER A 346 4.01 -15.58 16.40
C SER A 346 4.61 -16.37 17.55
N GLU A 347 3.84 -16.63 18.61
CA GLU A 347 4.20 -17.70 19.53
C GLU A 347 3.84 -19.01 18.83
N GLU A 348 4.83 -19.67 18.26
CA GLU A 348 4.66 -21.06 17.80
C GLU A 348 4.51 -21.94 19.07
N HIS A 349 3.28 -22.33 19.38
CA HIS A 349 2.98 -23.42 20.29
C HIS A 349 2.79 -24.73 19.52
#